data_8be629551db75c94483e9633f11b4525
#
_entry.id   8be629551db75c94483e9633f11b4525
#
_cell.length_a   1.000
_cell.length_b   1.000
_cell.length_c   1.000
_cell.angle_alpha   90.00
_cell.angle_beta   90.00
_cell.angle_gamma   90.00
#
_symmetry.space_group_name_H-M   'P 1'
#
loop_
_entity.id
_entity.type
_entity.pdbx_description
1 polymer ?
#
loop_
_entity_poly.entity_id
_entity_poly.type
_entity_poly.pdbx_seq_one_letter_code
_entity_poly.pdbx_strand_id
1 'polypeptide(L)'
;MEWIKKGLIFCPDGNEFWNKKGYAHVVCADNSDLDKLRIYYSARDEKGRCQASFIDLNPRNLSEVVYVHPTPILDLGQPGTFDDCGIMPTWFLQNGAEKWLYYIGWTVRNTIPYHNALGLATSTDGINFTKKFEGPIISTTATEPYFNGSACFLMHEGKFKVWYLNCTHWIKDGDLMEPSYHIKYAESRDGVHWEREGKVAIEYRDSTEGGISRPSVIIEDGIYKMWFSARAKTDYRTNRDRSYRIYYAESADGIEWTRKDAEAGIDVSENSSDWDYEMIEYPLVINHLDEKILFYNGNHFGQSGVGYAVLKK
;
A
#
# COMPACT_ATOMS: atom_id res chain seq x y z
N MET A 1 -10.40 16.70 9.95
CA MET A 1 -11.26 15.73 9.22
C MET A 1 -11.89 14.77 10.21
N GLU A 2 -12.97 14.07 9.82
CA GLU A 2 -13.57 13.00 10.62
C GLU A 2 -13.98 11.86 9.69
N TRP A 3 -13.39 10.67 9.87
CA TRP A 3 -13.74 9.47 9.13
C TRP A 3 -14.71 8.61 9.93
N ILE A 4 -15.82 8.23 9.31
CA ILE A 4 -16.82 7.34 9.92
C ILE A 4 -16.49 5.90 9.48
N LYS A 5 -15.97 5.10 10.39
CA LYS A 5 -15.67 3.69 10.16
C LYS A 5 -16.94 2.91 9.82
N LYS A 6 -16.88 2.07 8.81
CA LYS A 6 -17.99 1.21 8.34
C LYS A 6 -17.74 -0.28 8.63
N GLY A 7 -16.56 -0.61 9.16
CA GLY A 7 -16.22 -1.95 9.58
C GLY A 7 -15.40 -2.74 8.56
N LEU A 8 -15.20 -4.00 8.87
CA LEU A 8 -14.49 -4.96 8.03
C LEU A 8 -15.31 -5.29 6.79
N ILE A 9 -14.66 -5.32 5.63
CA ILE A 9 -15.27 -5.75 4.36
C ILE A 9 -14.92 -7.19 4.06
N PHE A 10 -13.63 -7.53 4.13
CA PHE A 10 -13.11 -8.78 3.64
C PHE A 10 -11.84 -9.24 4.34
N CYS A 11 -11.79 -10.52 4.60
CA CYS A 11 -10.61 -11.27 4.96
C CYS A 11 -10.69 -12.64 4.28
N PRO A 12 -9.66 -13.12 3.56
CA PRO A 12 -9.66 -14.45 2.97
C PRO A 12 -9.87 -15.54 4.02
N ASP A 13 -10.64 -16.56 3.68
CA ASP A 13 -11.01 -17.68 4.57
C ASP A 13 -9.91 -18.73 4.76
N GLY A 14 -8.79 -18.63 4.01
CA GLY A 14 -7.67 -19.57 4.08
C GLY A 14 -7.94 -20.93 3.42
N ASN A 15 -8.98 -21.05 2.61
CA ASN A 15 -9.35 -22.33 2.00
C ASN A 15 -8.47 -22.70 0.80
N GLU A 16 -7.94 -21.70 0.09
CA GLU A 16 -7.10 -21.91 -1.08
C GLU A 16 -5.61 -22.04 -0.72
N PHE A 17 -4.84 -22.73 -1.55
CA PHE A 17 -3.40 -22.94 -1.29
C PHE A 17 -2.60 -21.63 -1.20
N TRP A 18 -3.02 -20.60 -1.94
CA TRP A 18 -2.34 -19.32 -2.05
C TRP A 18 -2.74 -18.31 -0.94
N ASN A 19 -3.85 -18.55 -0.22
CA ASN A 19 -4.36 -17.66 0.82
C ASN A 19 -4.41 -18.32 2.23
N LYS A 20 -3.69 -19.42 2.43
CA LYS A 20 -3.74 -20.29 3.62
C LYS A 20 -3.60 -19.56 4.96
N LYS A 21 -2.81 -18.50 5.00
CA LYS A 21 -2.60 -17.68 6.20
C LYS A 21 -3.55 -16.50 6.32
N GLY A 22 -4.53 -16.36 5.42
CA GLY A 22 -5.36 -15.19 5.34
C GLY A 22 -4.60 -13.99 4.76
N TYR A 23 -4.79 -12.82 5.34
CA TYR A 23 -4.34 -11.50 4.92
C TYR A 23 -5.14 -10.96 3.72
N ALA A 24 -5.52 -9.70 3.81
CA ALA A 24 -5.99 -8.91 2.67
C ALA A 24 -5.27 -7.56 2.68
N HIS A 25 -3.93 -7.58 2.54
CA HIS A 25 -3.10 -6.43 2.83
C HIS A 25 -2.62 -5.69 1.57
N VAL A 26 -2.26 -4.42 1.78
CA VAL A 26 -1.77 -3.48 0.75
C VAL A 26 -2.74 -3.40 -0.42
N VAL A 27 -3.95 -2.88 -0.18
CA VAL A 27 -4.99 -2.82 -1.20
C VAL A 27 -4.79 -1.66 -2.17
N CYS A 28 -5.22 -1.82 -3.43
CA CYS A 28 -5.43 -0.74 -4.38
C CYS A 28 -6.73 -0.96 -5.16
N ALA A 29 -7.29 0.10 -5.74
CA ALA A 29 -8.61 0.08 -6.33
C ALA A 29 -8.61 0.40 -7.82
N ASP A 30 -9.41 -0.33 -8.58
CA ASP A 30 -9.90 0.06 -9.90
C ASP A 30 -11.36 0.52 -9.75
N ASN A 31 -11.56 1.83 -9.83
CA ASN A 31 -12.88 2.49 -9.80
C ASN A 31 -13.30 3.03 -11.16
N SER A 32 -12.73 2.51 -12.24
CA SER A 32 -13.06 2.90 -13.62
C SER A 32 -14.40 2.34 -14.13
N ASP A 33 -14.91 1.30 -13.48
CA ASP A 33 -16.18 0.65 -13.80
C ASP A 33 -17.27 1.16 -12.85
N LEU A 34 -18.40 1.63 -13.39
CA LEU A 34 -19.52 2.14 -12.60
C LEU A 34 -20.40 1.04 -11.99
N ASP A 35 -20.29 -0.18 -12.50
CA ASP A 35 -21.08 -1.33 -12.05
C ASP A 35 -20.42 -2.10 -10.90
N LYS A 36 -19.13 -1.83 -10.63
CA LYS A 36 -18.39 -2.45 -9.54
C LYS A 36 -17.18 -1.61 -9.13
N LEU A 37 -16.79 -1.72 -7.88
CA LEU A 37 -15.50 -1.22 -7.38
C LEU A 37 -14.59 -2.43 -7.13
N ARG A 38 -13.51 -2.56 -7.91
CA ARG A 38 -12.56 -3.65 -7.74
C ARG A 38 -11.46 -3.27 -6.77
N ILE A 39 -11.23 -4.14 -5.80
CA ILE A 39 -10.15 -4.00 -4.80
C ILE A 39 -9.16 -5.13 -4.99
N TYR A 40 -7.96 -4.81 -5.46
CA TYR A 40 -6.83 -5.73 -5.48
C TYR A 40 -6.21 -5.80 -4.10
N TYR A 41 -5.83 -6.98 -3.66
CA TYR A 41 -5.20 -7.24 -2.38
C TYR A 41 -4.15 -8.35 -2.50
N SER A 42 -3.35 -8.56 -1.46
CA SER A 42 -2.51 -9.75 -1.36
C SER A 42 -2.85 -10.58 -0.14
N ALA A 43 -2.79 -11.89 -0.33
CA ALA A 43 -2.91 -12.90 0.71
C ALA A 43 -1.58 -13.65 0.88
N ARG A 44 -1.46 -14.45 1.94
CA ARG A 44 -0.26 -15.24 2.20
C ARG A 44 -0.55 -16.74 2.11
N ASP A 45 0.29 -17.45 1.37
CA ASP A 45 0.28 -18.91 1.32
C ASP A 45 0.86 -19.53 2.62
N GLU A 46 0.86 -20.85 2.70
CA GLU A 46 1.36 -21.59 3.87
C GLU A 46 2.85 -21.30 4.17
N LYS A 47 3.65 -21.02 3.14
CA LYS A 47 5.06 -20.65 3.27
C LYS A 47 5.27 -19.17 3.62
N GLY A 48 4.19 -18.39 3.70
CA GLY A 48 4.23 -16.95 3.96
C GLY A 48 4.53 -16.09 2.73
N ARG A 49 4.54 -16.65 1.52
CA ARG A 49 4.73 -15.91 0.27
C ARG A 49 3.44 -15.14 -0.07
N CYS A 50 3.59 -13.93 -0.56
CA CYS A 50 2.45 -13.09 -0.91
C CYS A 50 2.02 -13.31 -2.36
N GLN A 51 0.72 -13.43 -2.58
CA GLN A 51 0.14 -13.54 -3.92
C GLN A 51 -1.06 -12.60 -4.05
N ALA A 52 -1.14 -11.94 -5.20
CA ALA A 52 -2.15 -10.91 -5.48
C ALA A 52 -3.43 -11.51 -6.06
N SER A 53 -4.58 -11.03 -5.60
CA SER A 53 -5.90 -11.32 -6.17
C SER A 53 -6.83 -10.11 -6.01
N PHE A 54 -8.13 -10.26 -6.21
CA PHE A 54 -9.09 -9.16 -6.06
C PHE A 54 -10.46 -9.64 -5.58
N ILE A 55 -11.21 -8.67 -5.07
CA ILE A 55 -12.67 -8.74 -4.86
C ILE A 55 -13.34 -7.62 -5.65
N ASP A 56 -14.59 -7.83 -6.05
CA ASP A 56 -15.45 -6.78 -6.56
C ASP A 56 -16.52 -6.45 -5.51
N LEU A 57 -16.70 -5.16 -5.23
CA LEU A 57 -17.69 -4.62 -4.30
C LEU A 57 -18.87 -4.04 -5.07
N ASN A 58 -20.07 -4.10 -4.46
CA ASN A 58 -21.21 -3.33 -4.92
C ASN A 58 -20.88 -1.84 -4.80
N PRO A 59 -20.86 -1.06 -5.91
CA PRO A 59 -20.39 0.33 -5.87
C PRO A 59 -21.29 1.26 -5.07
N ARG A 60 -22.54 0.86 -4.79
CA ARG A 60 -23.50 1.61 -3.97
C ARG A 60 -23.57 1.14 -2.53
N ASN A 61 -22.98 -0.02 -2.22
CA ASN A 61 -22.92 -0.59 -0.89
C ASN A 61 -21.57 -1.30 -0.70
N LEU A 62 -20.54 -0.58 -0.33
CA LEU A 62 -19.17 -1.10 -0.24
C LEU A 62 -18.97 -2.18 0.84
N SER A 63 -19.96 -2.41 1.70
CA SER A 63 -19.94 -3.56 2.63
C SER A 63 -20.31 -4.88 1.97
N GLU A 64 -20.80 -4.84 0.73
CA GLU A 64 -21.24 -6.02 -0.02
C GLU A 64 -20.18 -6.46 -1.03
N VAL A 65 -19.54 -7.59 -0.76
CA VAL A 65 -18.65 -8.27 -1.71
C VAL A 65 -19.51 -9.06 -2.69
N VAL A 66 -19.51 -8.67 -3.96
CA VAL A 66 -20.31 -9.32 -5.01
C VAL A 66 -19.54 -10.41 -5.76
N TYR A 67 -18.19 -10.36 -5.68
CA TYR A 67 -17.33 -11.37 -6.30
C TYR A 67 -16.00 -11.49 -5.58
N VAL A 68 -15.51 -12.70 -5.40
CA VAL A 68 -14.16 -13.01 -4.90
C VAL A 68 -13.44 -13.82 -5.97
N HIS A 69 -12.30 -13.31 -6.45
CA HIS A 69 -11.53 -14.02 -7.47
C HIS A 69 -10.79 -15.21 -6.86
N PRO A 70 -10.92 -16.41 -7.44
CA PRO A 70 -10.47 -17.65 -6.77
C PRO A 70 -8.97 -17.93 -6.87
N THR A 71 -8.26 -17.24 -7.76
CA THR A 71 -6.84 -17.52 -8.05
C THR A 71 -5.97 -16.27 -7.98
N PRO A 72 -4.65 -16.40 -7.84
CA PRO A 72 -3.75 -15.27 -8.04
C PRO A 72 -3.82 -14.72 -9.48
N ILE A 73 -3.69 -13.39 -9.61
CA ILE A 73 -3.72 -12.66 -10.89
C ILE A 73 -2.32 -12.48 -11.50
N LEU A 74 -1.27 -12.82 -10.75
CA LEU A 74 0.13 -12.80 -11.18
C LEU A 74 0.87 -13.95 -10.53
N ASP A 75 1.69 -14.63 -11.33
CA ASP A 75 2.60 -15.67 -10.84
C ASP A 75 3.80 -15.04 -10.12
N LEU A 76 4.30 -15.75 -9.10
CA LEU A 76 5.57 -15.42 -8.47
C LEU A 76 6.70 -15.41 -9.50
N GLY A 77 7.75 -14.65 -9.21
CA GLY A 77 8.94 -14.62 -10.05
C GLY A 77 9.71 -15.94 -10.04
N GLN A 78 10.58 -16.11 -11.03
CA GLN A 78 11.52 -17.23 -11.05
C GLN A 78 12.49 -17.13 -9.87
N PRO A 79 12.99 -18.26 -9.34
CA PRO A 79 13.95 -18.26 -8.24
C PRO A 79 15.11 -17.29 -8.48
N GLY A 80 15.33 -16.37 -7.54
CA GLY A 80 16.37 -15.34 -7.61
C GLY A 80 15.93 -14.00 -8.20
N THR A 81 14.71 -13.87 -8.73
CA THR A 81 14.15 -12.56 -9.11
C THR A 81 13.67 -11.79 -7.87
N PHE A 82 13.39 -10.50 -8.07
CA PHE A 82 13.02 -9.60 -6.95
C PHE A 82 11.66 -9.91 -6.32
N ASP A 83 10.84 -10.75 -6.96
CA ASP A 83 9.46 -11.07 -6.61
C ASP A 83 9.21 -12.59 -6.47
N ASP A 84 10.26 -13.38 -6.23
CA ASP A 84 10.18 -14.84 -6.09
C ASP A 84 9.50 -15.33 -4.80
N CYS A 85 9.42 -14.44 -3.78
CA CYS A 85 8.78 -14.73 -2.51
C CYS A 85 7.50 -13.93 -2.27
N GLY A 86 7.13 -13.02 -3.17
CA GLY A 86 5.88 -12.30 -3.01
C GLY A 86 5.60 -11.22 -4.03
N ILE A 87 4.30 -11.07 -4.31
CA ILE A 87 3.72 -10.00 -5.12
C ILE A 87 2.58 -9.38 -4.33
N MET A 88 2.70 -8.08 -4.06
CA MET A 88 1.67 -7.30 -3.37
C MET A 88 1.26 -6.11 -4.24
N PRO A 89 -0.02 -5.95 -4.62
CA PRO A 89 -0.48 -4.77 -5.34
C PRO A 89 -0.15 -3.51 -4.53
N THR A 90 0.33 -2.46 -5.16
CA THR A 90 0.54 -1.20 -4.45
C THR A 90 -0.23 -0.03 -5.05
N TRP A 91 -0.40 -0.01 -6.35
CA TRP A 91 -1.20 1.04 -7.00
C TRP A 91 -1.76 0.58 -8.34
N PHE A 92 -2.93 1.11 -8.66
CA PHE A 92 -3.59 0.88 -9.94
C PHE A 92 -3.71 2.19 -10.71
N LEU A 93 -3.44 2.18 -12.01
CA LEU A 93 -3.69 3.28 -12.92
C LEU A 93 -4.35 2.79 -14.21
N GLN A 94 -5.36 3.51 -14.68
CA GLN A 94 -5.84 3.39 -16.04
C GLN A 94 -4.91 4.22 -16.96
N ASN A 95 -4.21 3.58 -17.88
CA ASN A 95 -3.31 4.24 -18.84
C ASN A 95 -3.79 3.98 -20.28
N GLY A 96 -4.61 4.86 -20.80
CA GLY A 96 -5.27 4.65 -22.09
C GLY A 96 -6.17 3.42 -22.05
N ALA A 97 -5.94 2.45 -22.95
CA ALA A 97 -6.66 1.18 -23.00
C ALA A 97 -6.08 0.11 -22.02
N GLU A 98 -4.90 0.34 -21.48
CA GLU A 98 -4.24 -0.59 -20.56
C GLU A 98 -4.55 -0.25 -19.11
N LYS A 99 -4.72 -1.29 -18.30
CA LYS A 99 -4.78 -1.26 -16.85
C LYS A 99 -3.39 -1.59 -16.30
N TRP A 100 -2.80 -0.64 -15.58
CA TRP A 100 -1.48 -0.78 -15.00
C TRP A 100 -1.58 -1.08 -13.51
N LEU A 101 -0.99 -2.20 -13.10
CA LEU A 101 -0.88 -2.60 -11.70
C LEU A 101 0.59 -2.52 -11.29
N TYR A 102 0.92 -1.48 -10.53
CA TYR A 102 2.21 -1.42 -9.86
C TYR A 102 2.16 -2.32 -8.64
N TYR A 103 3.22 -3.10 -8.43
CA TYR A 103 3.29 -4.07 -7.34
C TYR A 103 4.63 -4.04 -6.62
N ILE A 104 4.60 -4.44 -5.36
CA ILE A 104 5.79 -4.72 -4.56
C ILE A 104 6.16 -6.18 -4.79
N GLY A 105 7.33 -6.41 -5.33
CA GLY A 105 7.96 -7.71 -5.31
C GLY A 105 8.85 -7.83 -4.09
N TRP A 106 8.88 -8.98 -3.43
CA TRP A 106 9.77 -9.22 -2.31
C TRP A 106 10.45 -10.58 -2.40
N THR A 107 11.67 -10.62 -1.85
CA THR A 107 12.50 -11.81 -1.76
C THR A 107 13.14 -11.90 -0.39
N VAL A 108 13.41 -13.11 0.08
CA VAL A 108 14.06 -13.38 1.37
C VAL A 108 15.57 -13.14 1.23
N ARG A 109 16.20 -12.62 2.28
CA ARG A 109 17.64 -12.37 2.36
C ARG A 109 18.24 -13.09 3.57
N ASN A 110 19.57 -13.23 3.56
CA ASN A 110 20.30 -13.95 4.60
C ASN A 110 20.66 -13.08 5.82
N THR A 111 21.03 -11.81 5.57
CA THR A 111 21.49 -10.87 6.60
C THR A 111 20.39 -9.97 7.14
N ILE A 112 19.28 -9.91 6.45
CA ILE A 112 18.06 -9.15 6.76
C ILE A 112 16.86 -10.01 6.36
N PRO A 113 15.66 -9.83 6.94
CA PRO A 113 14.53 -10.69 6.66
C PRO A 113 14.09 -10.71 5.20
N TYR A 114 14.13 -9.56 4.52
CA TYR A 114 13.61 -9.43 3.16
C TYR A 114 14.21 -8.22 2.42
N HIS A 115 14.00 -8.22 1.11
CA HIS A 115 14.26 -7.07 0.23
C HIS A 115 13.07 -6.88 -0.70
N ASN A 116 12.67 -5.61 -0.88
CA ASN A 116 11.56 -5.23 -1.75
C ASN A 116 12.04 -4.36 -2.92
N ALA A 117 11.30 -4.44 -4.02
CA ALA A 117 11.41 -3.55 -5.15
C ALA A 117 10.06 -3.42 -5.84
N LEU A 118 9.88 -2.42 -6.72
CA LEU A 118 8.61 -2.19 -7.40
C LEU A 118 8.64 -2.71 -8.82
N GLY A 119 7.63 -3.46 -9.19
CA GLY A 119 7.37 -3.94 -10.54
C GLY A 119 6.13 -3.34 -11.17
N LEU A 120 5.92 -3.62 -12.44
CA LEU A 120 4.75 -3.21 -13.22
C LEU A 120 4.18 -4.40 -13.97
N ALA A 121 2.89 -4.61 -13.85
CA ALA A 121 2.11 -5.55 -14.66
C ALA A 121 1.00 -4.81 -15.41
N THR A 122 0.61 -5.32 -16.56
CA THR A 122 -0.41 -4.71 -17.42
C THR A 122 -1.49 -5.72 -17.76
N SER A 123 -2.70 -5.20 -17.99
CA SER A 123 -3.87 -5.97 -18.39
C SER A 123 -4.79 -5.10 -19.26
N THR A 124 -5.63 -5.72 -20.06
CA THR A 124 -6.72 -5.03 -20.78
C THR A 124 -8.08 -5.23 -20.09
N ASP A 125 -8.22 -6.26 -19.25
CA ASP A 125 -9.49 -6.63 -18.59
C ASP A 125 -9.47 -6.44 -17.08
N GLY A 126 -8.28 -6.18 -16.49
CA GLY A 126 -8.09 -6.04 -15.04
C GLY A 126 -8.17 -7.37 -14.28
N ILE A 127 -8.11 -8.51 -14.97
CA ILE A 127 -8.12 -9.86 -14.41
C ILE A 127 -6.83 -10.58 -14.77
N ASN A 128 -6.53 -10.62 -16.06
CA ASN A 128 -5.37 -11.31 -16.61
C ASN A 128 -4.22 -10.31 -16.74
N PHE A 129 -3.36 -10.26 -15.72
CA PHE A 129 -2.18 -9.40 -15.74
C PHE A 129 -0.95 -10.15 -16.23
N THR A 130 -0.09 -9.43 -16.96
CA THR A 130 1.23 -9.89 -17.37
C THR A 130 2.27 -8.91 -16.87
N LYS A 131 3.35 -9.41 -16.26
CA LYS A 131 4.51 -8.58 -15.88
C LYS A 131 5.07 -7.90 -17.13
N LYS A 132 5.21 -6.59 -17.07
CA LYS A 132 5.75 -5.83 -18.20
C LYS A 132 7.25 -6.06 -18.37
N PHE A 133 7.94 -6.36 -17.26
CA PHE A 133 9.37 -6.63 -17.23
C PHE A 133 9.66 -7.76 -16.22
N GLU A 134 10.75 -8.47 -16.43
CA GLU A 134 11.24 -9.48 -15.47
C GLU A 134 11.94 -8.85 -14.27
N GLY A 135 12.52 -7.66 -14.44
CA GLY A 135 13.18 -6.89 -13.40
C GLY A 135 12.31 -5.77 -12.86
N PRO A 136 12.70 -5.15 -11.72
CA PRO A 136 11.96 -4.07 -11.10
C PRO A 136 12.15 -2.74 -11.84
N ILE A 137 11.13 -1.87 -11.81
CA ILE A 137 11.19 -0.49 -12.34
C ILE A 137 11.70 0.52 -11.31
N ILE A 138 11.55 0.24 -10.01
CA ILE A 138 12.17 1.01 -8.92
C ILE A 138 12.82 0.00 -7.96
N SER A 139 14.15 0.11 -7.81
CA SER A 139 14.97 -0.74 -6.96
C SER A 139 16.10 0.08 -6.33
N THR A 140 17.10 -0.59 -5.78
CA THR A 140 18.29 0.05 -5.21
C THR A 140 19.07 0.87 -6.24
N THR A 141 19.72 1.92 -5.75
CA THR A 141 20.71 2.74 -6.50
C THR A 141 21.95 2.96 -5.65
N ALA A 142 22.94 3.65 -6.21
CA ALA A 142 24.14 4.03 -5.45
C ALA A 142 23.81 4.93 -4.23
N THR A 143 22.76 5.72 -4.29
CA THR A 143 22.33 6.64 -3.23
C THR A 143 21.14 6.11 -2.41
N GLU A 144 20.49 5.04 -2.85
CA GLU A 144 19.39 4.35 -2.16
C GLU A 144 19.71 2.86 -2.08
N PRO A 145 20.66 2.46 -1.21
CA PRO A 145 21.24 1.12 -1.23
C PRO A 145 20.36 0.04 -0.60
N TYR A 146 19.28 0.43 0.08
CA TYR A 146 18.34 -0.48 0.70
C TYR A 146 17.13 -0.73 -0.21
N PHE A 147 16.05 -1.28 0.32
CA PHE A 147 14.87 -1.61 -0.46
C PHE A 147 13.92 -0.42 -0.66
N ASN A 148 13.06 -0.54 -1.67
CA ASN A 148 11.93 0.35 -1.93
C ASN A 148 10.65 -0.47 -1.91
N GLY A 149 9.56 0.12 -1.42
CA GLY A 149 8.30 -0.60 -1.20
C GLY A 149 7.08 0.21 -1.61
N SER A 150 6.00 0.05 -0.86
CA SER A 150 4.68 0.61 -1.16
C SER A 150 4.70 2.03 -1.72
N ALA A 151 3.94 2.26 -2.79
CA ALA A 151 3.97 3.51 -3.52
C ALA A 151 2.57 3.94 -3.98
N CYS A 152 2.42 5.23 -4.21
CA CYS A 152 1.29 5.87 -4.87
C CYS A 152 1.76 6.50 -6.17
N PHE A 153 1.10 6.21 -7.27
CA PHE A 153 1.41 6.73 -8.60
C PHE A 153 0.26 7.59 -9.11
N LEU A 154 0.56 8.76 -9.64
CA LEU A 154 -0.42 9.63 -10.29
C LEU A 154 0.11 10.10 -11.64
N MET A 155 -0.80 10.23 -12.61
CA MET A 155 -0.56 11.03 -13.81
C MET A 155 -1.16 12.41 -13.59
N HIS A 156 -0.33 13.44 -13.59
CA HIS A 156 -0.76 14.81 -13.40
C HIS A 156 0.11 15.76 -14.23
N GLU A 157 -0.52 16.72 -14.94
CA GLU A 157 0.16 17.71 -15.80
C GLU A 157 1.13 17.09 -16.82
N GLY A 158 0.73 15.95 -17.41
CA GLY A 158 1.52 15.27 -18.45
C GLY A 158 2.74 14.52 -17.95
N LYS A 159 2.89 14.35 -16.64
CA LYS A 159 3.97 13.57 -16.01
C LYS A 159 3.40 12.52 -15.08
N PHE A 160 4.10 11.38 -14.97
CA PHE A 160 3.91 10.45 -13.88
C PHE A 160 4.68 10.93 -12.66
N LYS A 161 4.01 10.94 -11.51
CA LYS A 161 4.55 11.26 -10.20
C LYS A 161 4.45 10.02 -9.32
N VAL A 162 5.47 9.76 -8.51
CA VAL A 162 5.45 8.67 -7.53
C VAL A 162 5.92 9.14 -6.16
N TRP A 163 5.18 8.75 -5.15
CA TRP A 163 5.60 8.78 -3.75
C TRP A 163 5.80 7.34 -3.32
N TYR A 164 7.01 6.99 -2.84
CA TYR A 164 7.38 5.61 -2.56
C TYR A 164 8.13 5.47 -1.25
N LEU A 165 7.90 4.37 -0.57
CA LEU A 165 8.68 3.96 0.58
C LEU A 165 10.13 3.71 0.15
N ASN A 166 11.06 4.37 0.83
CA ASN A 166 12.49 4.12 0.71
C ASN A 166 13.07 3.74 2.07
N CYS A 167 13.63 2.54 2.18
CA CYS A 167 14.34 2.10 3.38
C CYS A 167 15.63 2.88 3.54
N THR A 168 15.86 3.42 4.73
CA THR A 168 17.04 4.24 5.06
C THR A 168 18.12 3.43 5.77
N HIS A 169 17.71 2.47 6.61
CA HIS A 169 18.63 1.59 7.36
C HIS A 169 17.85 0.48 8.06
N TRP A 170 18.57 -0.48 8.60
CA TRP A 170 18.04 -1.54 9.46
C TRP A 170 18.53 -1.34 10.89
N ILE A 171 17.64 -1.58 11.85
CA ILE A 171 17.91 -1.47 13.29
C ILE A 171 17.86 -2.87 13.89
N LYS A 172 18.86 -3.20 14.71
CA LYS A 172 18.81 -4.44 15.50
C LYS A 172 17.94 -4.20 16.75
N ASP A 173 16.87 -4.97 16.90
CA ASP A 173 15.94 -4.94 18.03
C ASP A 173 15.83 -6.35 18.61
N GLY A 174 16.58 -6.64 19.68
CA GLY A 174 16.78 -8.00 20.17
C GLY A 174 17.44 -8.89 19.11
N ASP A 175 16.75 -9.96 18.74
CA ASP A 175 17.17 -10.88 17.67
C ASP A 175 16.59 -10.52 16.29
N LEU A 176 15.78 -9.46 16.22
CA LEU A 176 15.14 -9.00 14.99
C LEU A 176 15.95 -7.90 14.31
N MET A 177 15.87 -7.87 12.99
CA MET A 177 16.30 -6.74 12.18
C MET A 177 15.05 -6.01 11.69
N GLU A 178 14.85 -4.77 12.16
CA GLU A 178 13.71 -3.94 11.84
C GLU A 178 14.09 -2.81 10.89
N PRO A 179 13.37 -2.61 9.77
CA PRO A 179 13.71 -1.57 8.82
C PRO A 179 13.20 -0.20 9.27
N SER A 180 13.97 0.83 9.00
CA SER A 180 13.52 2.22 9.02
C SER A 180 13.35 2.74 7.61
N TYR A 181 12.26 3.49 7.37
CA TYR A 181 11.92 3.99 6.05
C TYR A 181 11.06 5.25 6.12
N HIS A 182 11.23 6.09 5.11
CA HIS A 182 10.46 7.30 4.88
C HIS A 182 9.86 7.30 3.46
N ILE A 183 9.10 8.35 3.10
CA ILE A 183 8.52 8.49 1.76
C ILE A 183 9.37 9.45 0.94
N LYS A 184 9.81 8.99 -0.24
CA LYS A 184 10.49 9.79 -1.26
C LYS A 184 9.57 10.07 -2.44
N TYR A 185 10.00 11.03 -3.26
CA TYR A 185 9.33 11.46 -4.49
C TYR A 185 10.22 11.27 -5.72
N ALA A 186 9.59 10.93 -6.86
CA ALA A 186 10.23 10.93 -8.17
C ALA A 186 9.23 11.23 -9.29
N GLU A 187 9.74 11.61 -10.46
CA GLU A 187 8.97 11.85 -11.67
C GLU A 187 9.39 10.91 -12.80
N SER A 188 8.47 10.72 -13.76
CA SER A 188 8.71 9.95 -14.97
C SER A 188 7.88 10.50 -16.14
N ARG A 189 8.38 10.34 -17.36
CA ARG A 189 7.64 10.68 -18.57
C ARG A 189 6.78 9.51 -19.08
N ASP A 190 7.13 8.29 -18.71
CA ASP A 190 6.53 7.07 -19.25
C ASP A 190 5.97 6.12 -18.17
N GLY A 191 6.14 6.47 -16.88
CA GLY A 191 5.71 5.65 -15.76
C GLY A 191 6.57 4.40 -15.50
N VAL A 192 7.71 4.29 -16.19
CA VAL A 192 8.64 3.15 -16.14
C VAL A 192 10.04 3.58 -15.74
N HIS A 193 10.56 4.61 -16.40
CA HIS A 193 11.89 5.16 -16.12
C HIS A 193 11.76 6.39 -15.20
N TRP A 194 12.32 6.29 -14.00
CA TRP A 194 12.09 7.26 -12.92
C TRP A 194 13.31 8.13 -12.65
N GLU A 195 13.14 9.45 -12.69
CA GLU A 195 14.13 10.45 -12.30
C GLU A 195 14.12 10.59 -10.78
N ARG A 196 15.05 9.88 -10.10
CA ARG A 196 15.14 9.77 -8.63
C ARG A 196 16.25 10.65 -8.10
N GLU A 197 15.92 11.89 -7.71
CA GLU A 197 16.85 12.87 -7.16
C GLU A 197 17.03 12.77 -5.63
N GLY A 198 16.44 11.76 -5.00
CA GLY A 198 16.52 11.56 -3.56
C GLY A 198 15.65 12.49 -2.72
N LYS A 199 14.71 13.22 -3.33
CA LYS A 199 13.78 14.12 -2.62
C LYS A 199 12.94 13.35 -1.61
N VAL A 200 12.97 13.80 -0.35
CA VAL A 200 12.15 13.24 0.74
C VAL A 200 10.85 14.01 0.79
N ALA A 201 9.73 13.30 0.59
CA ALA A 201 8.38 13.89 0.69
C ALA A 201 7.90 13.93 2.15
N ILE A 202 7.99 12.81 2.86
CA ILE A 202 7.62 12.75 4.28
C ILE A 202 8.79 12.21 5.08
N GLU A 203 9.33 13.06 5.98
CA GLU A 203 10.41 12.71 6.89
C GLU A 203 9.86 12.29 8.26
N TYR A 204 10.70 11.64 9.07
CA TYR A 204 10.37 11.28 10.44
C TYR A 204 9.99 12.52 11.26
N ARG A 205 8.91 12.40 12.04
CA ARG A 205 8.47 13.47 12.95
C ARG A 205 9.49 13.76 14.05
N ASP A 206 10.08 12.67 14.55
CA ASP A 206 11.08 12.71 15.62
C ASP A 206 11.97 11.46 15.62
N SER A 207 12.89 11.39 16.56
CA SER A 207 13.85 10.29 16.69
C SER A 207 13.25 8.95 17.08
N THR A 208 12.00 8.88 17.50
CA THR A 208 11.29 7.64 17.89
C THR A 208 10.50 7.01 16.75
N GLU A 209 10.15 7.78 15.71
CA GLU A 209 9.45 7.29 14.52
C GLU A 209 10.43 6.55 13.61
N GLY A 210 10.04 5.43 13.06
CA GLY A 210 10.96 4.58 12.28
C GLY A 210 10.41 4.01 11.00
N GLY A 211 9.09 4.06 10.79
CA GLY A 211 8.51 3.50 9.57
C GLY A 211 7.38 4.34 9.02
N ILE A 212 7.62 5.04 7.90
CA ILE A 212 6.61 5.81 7.18
C ILE A 212 6.37 5.17 5.82
N SER A 213 5.17 4.67 5.59
CA SER A 213 4.86 3.81 4.44
C SER A 213 3.48 4.09 3.84
N ARG A 214 3.26 3.47 2.70
CA ARG A 214 1.98 3.42 1.99
C ARG A 214 1.34 4.81 1.83
N PRO A 215 1.97 5.70 1.08
CA PRO A 215 1.33 6.96 0.70
C PRO A 215 0.09 6.69 -0.15
N SER A 216 -0.96 7.47 0.09
CA SER A 216 -2.15 7.56 -0.74
C SER A 216 -2.44 9.02 -1.02
N VAL A 217 -2.22 9.45 -2.26
CA VAL A 217 -2.28 10.86 -2.65
C VAL A 217 -3.48 11.09 -3.55
N ILE A 218 -4.23 12.14 -3.26
CA ILE A 218 -5.25 12.73 -4.14
C ILE A 218 -4.96 14.21 -4.33
N ILE A 219 -5.51 14.79 -5.39
CA ILE A 219 -5.41 16.23 -5.66
C ILE A 219 -6.83 16.81 -5.59
N GLU A 220 -7.02 17.84 -4.76
CA GLU A 220 -8.29 18.55 -4.61
C GLU A 220 -8.02 20.04 -4.46
N ASP A 221 -8.76 20.85 -5.23
CA ASP A 221 -8.65 22.33 -5.22
C ASP A 221 -7.20 22.82 -5.42
N GLY A 222 -6.42 22.07 -6.24
CA GLY A 222 -5.02 22.37 -6.50
C GLY A 222 -4.05 21.97 -5.38
N ILE A 223 -4.53 21.35 -4.31
CA ILE A 223 -3.72 20.87 -3.17
C ILE A 223 -3.56 19.37 -3.24
N TYR A 224 -2.32 18.90 -3.11
CA TYR A 224 -2.01 17.49 -2.91
C TYR A 224 -2.26 17.12 -1.44
N LYS A 225 -3.04 16.08 -1.23
CA LYS A 225 -3.41 15.55 0.09
C LYS A 225 -2.92 14.12 0.19
N MET A 226 -2.13 13.81 1.20
CA MET A 226 -1.54 12.48 1.41
C MET A 226 -1.99 11.91 2.75
N TRP A 227 -2.52 10.70 2.74
CA TRP A 227 -2.62 9.83 3.90
C TRP A 227 -1.50 8.80 3.83
N PHE A 228 -0.88 8.51 4.95
CA PHE A 228 0.24 7.57 5.04
C PHE A 228 0.23 6.85 6.37
N SER A 229 0.88 5.70 6.45
CA SER A 229 1.07 4.97 7.69
C SER A 229 2.39 5.35 8.34
N ALA A 230 2.41 5.48 9.67
CA ALA A 230 3.66 5.59 10.40
C ALA A 230 3.63 4.82 11.72
N ARG A 231 4.83 4.40 12.19
CA ARG A 231 5.04 3.62 13.40
C ARG A 231 6.37 3.98 14.09
N ALA A 232 6.51 3.54 15.33
CA ALA A 232 7.78 3.68 16.04
C ALA A 232 8.90 2.80 15.44
N LYS A 233 10.14 3.06 15.83
CA LYS A 233 11.33 2.31 15.40
C LYS A 233 11.32 0.86 15.86
N THR A 234 10.93 0.63 17.11
CA THR A 234 10.98 -0.66 17.81
C THR A 234 9.67 -0.93 18.54
N ASP A 235 9.47 -2.15 18.97
CA ASP A 235 8.31 -2.63 19.75
C ASP A 235 6.94 -2.51 19.04
N TYR A 236 6.89 -2.06 17.84
CA TYR A 236 5.64 -1.78 17.12
C TYR A 236 4.81 -3.03 16.78
N ARG A 237 5.41 -4.21 16.89
CA ARG A 237 4.73 -5.49 16.63
C ARG A 237 3.93 -5.99 17.83
N THR A 238 4.29 -5.55 19.02
CA THR A 238 3.74 -6.06 20.29
C THR A 238 3.17 -4.96 21.18
N ASN A 239 3.51 -3.71 20.94
CA ASN A 239 3.02 -2.57 21.69
C ASN A 239 2.06 -1.74 20.80
N ARG A 240 0.79 -1.77 21.17
CA ARG A 240 -0.29 -1.04 20.47
C ARG A 240 0.02 0.45 20.26
N ASP A 241 0.57 1.13 21.27
CA ASP A 241 0.81 2.57 21.23
C ASP A 241 2.02 2.94 20.34
N ARG A 242 2.83 1.95 19.98
CA ARG A 242 3.98 2.09 19.08
C ARG A 242 3.72 1.56 17.67
N SER A 243 2.57 0.93 17.46
CA SER A 243 2.18 0.30 16.22
C SER A 243 1.69 1.32 15.19
N TYR A 244 1.31 0.84 14.02
CA TYR A 244 0.91 1.69 12.91
C TYR A 244 -0.35 2.51 13.20
N ARG A 245 -0.28 3.79 12.79
CA ARG A 245 -1.40 4.71 12.68
C ARG A 245 -1.39 5.36 11.31
N ILE A 246 -2.55 5.88 10.90
CA ILE A 246 -2.70 6.66 9.68
C ILE A 246 -2.55 8.14 10.02
N TYR A 247 -1.71 8.83 9.26
CA TYR A 247 -1.42 10.25 9.38
C TYR A 247 -1.75 10.99 8.10
N TYR A 248 -1.63 12.33 8.13
CA TYR A 248 -2.03 13.20 7.05
C TYR A 248 -1.00 14.31 6.80
N ALA A 249 -0.85 14.68 5.51
CA ALA A 249 -0.02 15.80 5.08
C ALA A 249 -0.62 16.49 3.86
N GLU A 250 -0.25 17.75 3.64
CA GLU A 250 -0.62 18.55 2.47
C GLU A 250 0.61 19.13 1.79
N SER A 251 0.48 19.37 0.47
CA SER A 251 1.49 20.01 -0.35
C SER A 251 0.84 20.82 -1.47
N ALA A 252 1.45 21.95 -1.83
CA ALA A 252 1.03 22.76 -2.97
C ALA A 252 1.57 22.24 -4.32
N ASP A 253 2.68 21.49 -4.31
CA ASP A 253 3.39 21.03 -5.51
C ASP A 253 3.56 19.50 -5.60
N GLY A 254 3.22 18.80 -4.51
CA GLY A 254 3.42 17.36 -4.37
C GLY A 254 4.85 16.95 -4.02
N ILE A 255 5.76 17.90 -3.81
CA ILE A 255 7.17 17.69 -3.50
C ILE A 255 7.48 18.06 -2.06
N GLU A 256 7.18 19.30 -1.68
CA GLU A 256 7.36 19.81 -0.32
C GLU A 256 6.08 19.62 0.49
N TRP A 257 6.13 18.85 1.57
CA TRP A 257 4.96 18.45 2.34
C TRP A 257 4.96 19.03 3.75
N THR A 258 3.78 19.44 4.20
CA THR A 258 3.53 19.81 5.58
C THR A 258 2.69 18.74 6.27
N ARG A 259 3.26 18.05 7.26
CA ARG A 259 2.52 17.09 8.09
C ARG A 259 1.48 17.80 8.94
N LYS A 260 0.28 17.24 8.95
CA LYS A 260 -0.88 17.68 9.75
C LYS A 260 -1.46 16.48 10.49
N ASP A 261 -0.62 15.81 11.26
CA ASP A 261 -0.92 14.52 11.89
C ASP A 261 -2.22 14.51 12.68
N ALA A 262 -2.52 15.61 13.41
CA ALA A 262 -3.76 15.75 14.18
C ALA A 262 -5.04 15.84 13.29
N GLU A 263 -4.88 16.10 12.00
CA GLU A 263 -5.99 16.23 11.05
C GLU A 263 -6.31 14.91 10.32
N ALA A 264 -5.60 13.82 10.60
CA ALA A 264 -5.84 12.50 9.95
C ALA A 264 -7.29 12.03 10.10
N GLY A 265 -7.90 12.28 11.26
CA GLY A 265 -9.34 12.11 11.49
C GLY A 265 -9.81 10.65 11.64
N ILE A 266 -8.88 9.71 11.81
CA ILE A 266 -9.14 8.29 12.07
C ILE A 266 -8.10 7.75 13.05
N ASP A 267 -8.51 6.84 13.92
CA ASP A 267 -7.62 6.09 14.83
C ASP A 267 -8.12 4.66 15.01
N VAL A 268 -7.37 3.83 15.72
CA VAL A 268 -7.72 2.46 16.08
C VAL A 268 -9.03 2.42 16.87
N SER A 269 -9.70 1.27 16.85
CA SER A 269 -10.89 1.04 17.67
C SER A 269 -10.54 0.97 19.17
N GLU A 270 -11.47 1.36 20.03
CA GLU A 270 -11.30 1.31 21.48
C GLU A 270 -11.59 -0.09 22.05
N ASN A 271 -12.44 -0.87 21.37
CA ASN A 271 -12.82 -2.21 21.82
C ASN A 271 -11.74 -3.22 21.39
N SER A 272 -11.16 -3.94 22.35
CA SER A 272 -10.07 -4.90 22.13
C SER A 272 -10.44 -6.12 21.27
N SER A 273 -11.72 -6.36 21.05
CA SER A 273 -12.20 -7.42 20.15
C SER A 273 -12.29 -6.99 18.68
N ASP A 274 -12.09 -5.72 18.39
CA ASP A 274 -12.23 -5.20 17.04
C ASP A 274 -11.03 -5.57 16.17
N TRP A 275 -11.30 -5.78 14.90
CA TRP A 275 -10.31 -6.17 13.88
C TRP A 275 -9.23 -5.13 13.64
N ASP A 276 -9.42 -3.88 14.09
CA ASP A 276 -8.56 -2.72 13.93
C ASP A 276 -8.21 -2.05 15.29
N TYR A 277 -8.18 -2.84 16.37
CA TYR A 277 -7.85 -2.35 17.71
C TYR A 277 -6.36 -2.07 17.92
N GLU A 278 -5.47 -2.94 17.41
CA GLU A 278 -4.03 -2.81 17.65
C GLU A 278 -3.38 -1.79 16.72
N MET A 279 -3.78 -1.81 15.45
CA MET A 279 -3.23 -0.94 14.41
C MET A 279 -4.23 -0.67 13.30
N ILE A 280 -4.03 0.45 12.62
CA ILE A 280 -4.61 0.78 11.32
C ILE A 280 -3.49 1.20 10.38
N GLU A 281 -3.45 0.62 9.19
CA GLU A 281 -2.35 0.86 8.26
C GLU A 281 -2.76 0.74 6.79
N TYR A 282 -1.81 1.05 5.91
CA TYR A 282 -1.94 0.93 4.46
C TYR A 282 -3.15 1.66 3.88
N PRO A 283 -3.28 2.99 4.14
CA PRO A 283 -4.41 3.76 3.64
C PRO A 283 -4.47 3.76 2.12
N LEU A 284 -5.69 3.65 1.60
CA LEU A 284 -6.04 3.92 0.22
C LEU A 284 -7.23 4.86 0.21
N VAL A 285 -7.00 6.11 -0.17
CA VAL A 285 -8.07 7.11 -0.29
C VAL A 285 -8.45 7.28 -1.75
N ILE A 286 -9.74 7.16 -2.04
CA ILE A 286 -10.30 7.38 -3.37
C ILE A 286 -11.55 8.26 -3.28
N ASN A 287 -11.84 8.97 -4.36
CA ASN A 287 -13.16 9.54 -4.58
C ASN A 287 -14.00 8.49 -5.31
N HIS A 288 -15.15 8.15 -4.76
CA HIS A 288 -16.07 7.16 -5.31
C HIS A 288 -17.49 7.67 -5.20
N LEU A 289 -18.18 7.80 -6.36
CA LEU A 289 -19.44 8.51 -6.45
C LEU A 289 -19.31 9.90 -5.79
N ASP A 290 -20.21 10.26 -4.88
CA ASP A 290 -20.22 11.55 -4.18
C ASP A 290 -19.51 11.51 -2.81
N GLU A 291 -18.73 10.46 -2.54
CA GLU A 291 -18.08 10.23 -1.25
C GLU A 291 -16.56 10.07 -1.39
N LYS A 292 -15.84 10.42 -0.35
CA LYS A 292 -14.44 10.08 -0.18
C LYS A 292 -14.34 8.86 0.73
N ILE A 293 -13.68 7.83 0.23
CA ILE A 293 -13.55 6.52 0.88
C ILE A 293 -12.10 6.30 1.27
N LEU A 294 -11.87 5.87 2.49
CA LEU A 294 -10.58 5.40 2.99
C LEU A 294 -10.68 3.90 3.26
N PHE A 295 -10.01 3.08 2.44
CA PHE A 295 -9.75 1.69 2.75
C PHE A 295 -8.49 1.59 3.60
N TYR A 296 -8.48 0.67 4.56
CA TYR A 296 -7.32 0.44 5.42
C TYR A 296 -7.26 -1.00 5.93
N ASN A 297 -6.10 -1.42 6.36
CA ASN A 297 -5.87 -2.71 6.99
C ASN A 297 -5.88 -2.57 8.52
N GLY A 298 -6.33 -3.61 9.19
CA GLY A 298 -6.36 -3.71 10.63
C GLY A 298 -5.17 -4.50 11.22
N ASN A 299 -5.44 -5.19 12.33
CA ASN A 299 -4.46 -5.87 13.17
C ASN A 299 -3.54 -6.83 12.40
N HIS A 300 -2.29 -6.96 12.92
CA HIS A 300 -1.28 -7.88 12.41
C HIS A 300 -0.95 -7.69 10.92
N PHE A 301 -0.78 -6.42 10.49
CA PHE A 301 -0.40 -6.06 9.11
C PHE A 301 -1.42 -6.55 8.06
N GLY A 302 -2.72 -6.43 8.37
CA GLY A 302 -3.80 -6.84 7.48
C GLY A 302 -4.13 -8.33 7.53
N GLN A 303 -3.63 -9.09 8.52
CA GLN A 303 -4.09 -10.44 8.77
C GLN A 303 -5.57 -10.47 9.16
N SER A 304 -6.04 -9.45 9.87
CA SER A 304 -7.46 -9.29 10.20
C SER A 304 -8.32 -8.80 9.04
N GLY A 305 -7.71 -8.50 7.87
CA GLY A 305 -8.44 -8.13 6.66
C GLY A 305 -8.36 -6.64 6.30
N VAL A 306 -9.28 -6.23 5.44
CA VAL A 306 -9.48 -4.86 4.96
C VAL A 306 -10.87 -4.36 5.28
N GLY A 307 -10.96 -3.13 5.74
CA GLY A 307 -12.21 -2.41 5.97
C GLY A 307 -12.16 -1.01 5.40
N TYR A 308 -13.21 -0.22 5.66
CA TYR A 308 -13.28 1.14 5.13
C TYR A 308 -13.94 2.12 6.08
N ALA A 309 -13.67 3.38 5.79
CA ALA A 309 -14.33 4.53 6.40
C ALA A 309 -14.75 5.53 5.32
N VAL A 310 -15.77 6.34 5.63
CA VAL A 310 -16.30 7.39 4.76
C VAL A 310 -16.01 8.72 5.42
N LEU A 311 -15.50 9.69 4.65
CA LEU A 311 -15.27 11.05 5.16
C LEU A 311 -16.63 11.71 5.44
N LYS A 312 -16.81 12.22 6.66
CA LYS A 312 -17.99 12.99 7.05
C LYS A 312 -18.03 14.30 6.26
N LYS A 313 -19.15 14.55 5.60
CA LYS A 313 -19.45 15.80 4.87
C LYS A 313 -19.59 16.98 5.81
#